data_c7b09f53e23021729b6831d1bb396a06
#
_entry.id   c7b09f53e23021729b6831d1bb396a06
#
_cell.length_a   1.000
_cell.length_b   1.000
_cell.length_c   1.000
_cell.angle_alpha   90.00
_cell.angle_beta   90.00
_cell.angle_gamma   90.00
#
_symmetry.space_group_name_H-M   'P 1'
#
loop_
_entity.id
_entity.type
_entity.pdbx_description
1 polymer ?
#
loop_
_entity_poly.entity_id
_entity_poly.type
_entity_poly.pdbx_seq_one_letter_code
_entity_poly.pdbx_strand_id
1 'polypeptide(L)'
;MAKSTTQIFRVSLKPKLYREIEIEGIRSLDDLAEAIVGAFDFSFDHAFGFYSKLTGAYHQSPEQYELFADMKDTDSDAKSVKGTKVAQAFGTIGKKMLFVFDYGDEWRFQVQLIALGEKTPKTRYPRLIAAVGEAPSQYGDDEDEEWD
;
A
#
# COMPACT_ATOMS: atom_id res chain seq x y z
N MET A 1 -22.77 -19.79 6.16
CA MET A 1 -21.33 -19.72 5.94
C MET A 1 -20.91 -18.41 5.35
N ALA A 2 -19.94 -17.80 5.94
CA ALA A 2 -19.49 -16.50 5.49
C ALA A 2 -18.73 -16.64 4.17
N LYS A 3 -19.00 -15.74 3.22
CA LYS A 3 -18.24 -15.68 1.98
C LYS A 3 -16.93 -14.96 2.22
N SER A 4 -15.91 -15.34 1.45
CA SER A 4 -14.64 -14.63 1.50
C SER A 4 -14.85 -13.20 1.00
N THR A 5 -14.41 -12.23 1.79
CA THR A 5 -14.59 -10.83 1.48
C THR A 5 -13.30 -10.28 0.91
N THR A 6 -13.43 -9.54 -0.18
CA THR A 6 -12.33 -8.76 -0.71
C THR A 6 -12.50 -7.30 -0.36
N GLN A 7 -11.40 -6.57 -0.41
CA GLN A 7 -11.40 -5.13 -0.21
C GLN A 7 -10.81 -4.47 -1.44
N ILE A 8 -11.40 -3.37 -1.85
CA ILE A 8 -10.98 -2.64 -3.04
C ILE A 8 -10.40 -1.31 -2.59
N PHE A 9 -9.16 -1.07 -3.00
CA PHE A 9 -8.40 0.11 -2.60
C PHE A 9 -8.09 0.98 -3.81
N ARG A 10 -8.21 2.29 -3.61
CA ARG A 10 -7.63 3.25 -4.55
C ARG A 10 -6.32 3.75 -3.96
N VAL A 11 -5.24 3.58 -4.72
CA VAL A 11 -3.90 3.96 -4.29
C VAL A 11 -3.42 5.06 -5.22
N SER A 12 -3.21 6.26 -4.67
CA SER A 12 -2.95 7.46 -5.46
C SER A 12 -1.59 8.05 -5.13
N LEU A 13 -0.82 8.40 -6.16
CA LEU A 13 0.33 9.29 -6.02
C LEU A 13 -0.09 10.73 -6.19
N LYS A 14 -1.08 10.96 -7.06
CA LYS A 14 -1.67 12.25 -7.37
C LYS A 14 -3.14 12.02 -7.69
N PRO A 15 -3.98 13.05 -7.68
CA PRO A 15 -5.40 12.83 -7.95
C PRO A 15 -5.70 12.14 -9.28
N LYS A 16 -4.87 12.38 -10.30
CA LYS A 16 -5.08 11.77 -11.61
C LYS A 16 -4.06 10.68 -11.92
N LEU A 17 -3.43 10.15 -10.89
CA LEU A 17 -2.45 9.08 -11.04
C LEU A 17 -2.69 8.07 -9.93
N TYR A 18 -3.49 7.05 -10.24
CA TYR A 18 -3.84 6.07 -9.22
C TYR A 18 -4.07 4.69 -9.82
N ARG A 19 -4.11 3.72 -8.93
CA ARG A 19 -4.41 2.32 -9.26
C ARG A 19 -5.52 1.86 -8.32
N GLU A 20 -6.38 0.97 -8.80
CA GLU A 20 -7.37 0.33 -7.93
C GLU A 20 -7.06 -1.15 -7.87
N ILE A 21 -6.97 -1.66 -6.65
CA ILE A 21 -6.52 -3.01 -6.37
C ILE A 21 -7.56 -3.71 -5.52
N GLU A 22 -7.92 -4.93 -5.92
CA GLU A 22 -8.78 -5.78 -5.10
C GLU A 22 -7.94 -6.86 -4.47
N ILE A 23 -8.07 -7.03 -3.14
CA ILE A 23 -7.28 -7.99 -2.36
C ILE A 23 -8.18 -8.63 -1.32
N GLU A 24 -7.90 -9.88 -0.99
CA GLU A 24 -8.64 -10.55 0.08
C GLU A 24 -8.31 -9.92 1.42
N GLY A 25 -9.33 -9.67 2.24
CA GLY A 25 -9.15 -9.00 3.52
C GLY A 25 -8.31 -9.78 4.52
N ILE A 26 -8.19 -11.09 4.33
CA ILE A 26 -7.37 -11.92 5.23
C ILE A 26 -5.87 -11.87 4.88
N ARG A 27 -5.51 -11.25 3.77
CA ARG A 27 -4.11 -11.10 3.39
C ARG A 27 -3.44 -10.06 4.29
N SER A 28 -2.13 -10.13 4.37
CA SER A 28 -1.36 -9.21 5.21
C SER A 28 -1.18 -7.84 4.57
N LEU A 29 -0.84 -6.84 5.38
CA LEU A 29 -0.44 -5.54 4.85
C LEU A 29 0.82 -5.66 4.00
N ASP A 30 1.69 -6.64 4.31
CA ASP A 30 2.86 -6.90 3.48
C ASP A 30 2.44 -7.29 2.07
N ASP A 31 1.41 -8.13 1.95
CA ASP A 31 0.87 -8.52 0.64
C ASP A 31 0.27 -7.33 -0.09
N LEU A 32 -0.42 -6.46 0.63
CA LEU A 32 -0.99 -5.24 0.03
C LEU A 32 0.13 -4.33 -0.47
N ALA A 33 1.19 -4.19 0.32
CA ALA A 33 2.32 -3.35 -0.06
C ALA A 33 2.96 -3.86 -1.36
N GLU A 34 3.14 -5.16 -1.47
CA GLU A 34 3.72 -5.74 -2.68
C GLU A 34 2.82 -5.50 -3.89
N ALA A 35 1.51 -5.63 -3.70
CA ALA A 35 0.55 -5.37 -4.78
C ALA A 35 0.58 -3.92 -5.23
N ILE A 36 0.69 -2.98 -4.28
CA ILE A 36 0.78 -1.57 -4.60
C ILE A 36 2.02 -1.27 -5.44
N VAL A 37 3.16 -1.74 -4.95
CA VAL A 37 4.45 -1.48 -5.61
C VAL A 37 4.44 -2.04 -7.02
N GLY A 38 3.92 -3.27 -7.18
CA GLY A 38 3.82 -3.89 -8.50
C GLY A 38 2.86 -3.18 -9.42
N ALA A 39 1.77 -2.62 -8.89
CA ALA A 39 0.77 -1.91 -9.69
C ALA A 39 1.34 -0.65 -10.32
N PHE A 40 2.37 -0.07 -9.73
CA PHE A 40 3.06 1.09 -10.28
C PHE A 40 4.35 0.71 -11.00
N ASP A 41 4.56 -0.59 -11.24
CA ASP A 41 5.74 -1.12 -11.92
C ASP A 41 7.05 -0.82 -11.19
N PHE A 42 6.96 -0.72 -9.87
CA PHE A 42 8.15 -0.55 -9.04
C PHE A 42 8.67 -1.92 -8.60
N SER A 43 9.93 -1.98 -8.25
CA SER A 43 10.53 -3.17 -7.64
C SER A 43 10.32 -3.13 -6.13
N PHE A 44 9.94 -4.26 -5.56
CA PHE A 44 9.63 -4.35 -4.12
C PHE A 44 10.93 -4.64 -3.35
N ASP A 45 11.82 -3.65 -3.34
CA ASP A 45 13.20 -3.83 -2.89
C ASP A 45 13.61 -2.85 -1.80
N HIS A 46 12.65 -2.20 -1.14
CA HIS A 46 12.93 -1.26 -0.05
C HIS A 46 11.96 -1.45 1.09
N ALA A 47 12.33 -0.92 2.24
CA ALA A 47 11.47 -0.92 3.42
C ALA A 47 10.31 0.05 3.23
N PHE A 48 9.24 -0.16 4.02
CA PHE A 48 8.01 0.61 3.85
C PHE A 48 7.18 0.57 5.13
N GLY A 49 6.15 1.41 5.16
CA GLY A 49 5.20 1.40 6.25
C GLY A 49 3.89 2.06 5.87
N PHE A 50 2.86 1.81 6.67
CA PHE A 50 1.54 2.43 6.55
C PHE A 50 1.32 3.30 7.77
N TYR A 51 0.80 4.52 7.56
CA TYR A 51 0.67 5.52 8.62
C TYR A 51 -0.68 6.22 8.53
N SER A 52 -1.31 6.44 9.69
CA SER A 52 -2.62 7.09 9.70
C SER A 52 -2.54 8.59 9.40
N LYS A 53 -1.39 9.22 9.65
CA LYS A 53 -1.18 10.62 9.30
C LYS A 53 -0.81 10.71 7.82
N LEU A 54 -1.65 11.38 7.04
CA LEU A 54 -1.55 11.34 5.59
C LEU A 54 -0.48 12.27 5.02
N THR A 55 -0.05 13.28 5.77
CA THR A 55 0.92 14.26 5.29
C THR A 55 1.88 14.61 6.41
N GLY A 56 3.02 15.20 6.02
CA GLY A 56 3.97 15.71 6.98
C GLY A 56 4.73 14.60 7.72
N ALA A 57 4.83 14.75 9.03
CA ALA A 57 5.63 13.85 9.87
C ALA A 57 4.86 12.57 10.16
N TYR A 58 4.83 11.67 9.19
CA TYR A 58 4.05 10.43 9.26
C TYR A 58 4.49 9.54 10.43
N HIS A 59 5.73 9.61 10.85
CA HIS A 59 6.23 8.80 11.96
C HIS A 59 5.62 9.20 13.31
N GLN A 60 4.86 10.29 13.35
CA GLN A 60 4.11 10.70 14.53
C GLN A 60 2.67 10.20 14.49
N SER A 61 2.34 9.32 13.55
CA SER A 61 0.98 8.79 13.42
C SER A 61 0.60 7.98 14.65
N PRO A 62 -0.63 8.11 15.15
CA PRO A 62 -1.11 7.23 16.23
C PRO A 62 -1.26 5.77 15.79
N GLU A 63 -1.45 5.54 14.49
CA GLU A 63 -1.57 4.18 13.96
C GLU A 63 -0.46 4.00 12.93
N GLN A 64 0.41 2.99 13.15
CA GLN A 64 1.56 2.75 12.31
C GLN A 64 1.77 1.25 12.12
N TYR A 65 2.12 0.87 10.89
CA TYR A 65 2.48 -0.52 10.54
C TYR A 65 3.75 -0.47 9.71
N GLU A 66 4.77 -1.22 10.12
CA GLU A 66 6.07 -1.14 9.46
C GLU A 66 6.65 -2.52 9.21
N LEU A 67 7.50 -2.62 8.18
CA LEU A 67 8.08 -3.87 7.77
C LEU A 67 8.94 -4.48 8.88
N PHE A 68 9.70 -3.66 9.59
CA PHE A 68 10.62 -4.16 10.60
C PHE A 68 10.08 -4.06 12.02
N ALA A 69 8.78 -3.86 12.17
CA ALA A 69 8.19 -3.67 13.49
C ALA A 69 8.27 -4.92 14.36
N ASP A 70 8.43 -6.10 13.73
CA ASP A 70 8.55 -7.35 14.48
C ASP A 70 9.99 -7.65 14.90
N MET A 71 10.94 -6.78 14.62
CA MET A 71 12.31 -6.95 15.08
C MET A 71 12.43 -6.53 16.53
N LYS A 72 13.19 -7.31 17.30
CA LYS A 72 13.25 -7.13 18.74
C LYS A 72 13.86 -5.82 19.20
N ASP A 73 14.75 -5.27 18.39
CA ASP A 73 15.51 -4.08 18.80
C ASP A 73 14.87 -2.77 18.37
N THR A 74 13.65 -2.82 17.83
CA THR A 74 13.00 -1.59 17.41
C THR A 74 12.40 -0.85 18.61
N ASP A 75 12.56 0.45 18.61
CA ASP A 75 11.92 1.32 19.61
C ASP A 75 10.56 1.82 19.11
N SER A 76 10.14 1.40 17.95
CA SER A 76 8.90 1.86 17.35
C SER A 76 7.69 1.23 18.00
N ASP A 77 6.62 1.99 18.16
CA ASP A 77 5.32 1.47 18.57
C ASP A 77 4.54 0.88 17.40
N ALA A 78 5.12 0.84 16.22
CA ALA A 78 4.45 0.34 15.03
C ALA A 78 4.18 -1.15 15.14
N LYS A 79 3.10 -1.59 14.50
CA LYS A 79 2.75 -3.00 14.39
C LYS A 79 3.35 -3.59 13.13
N SER A 80 3.47 -4.92 13.12
CA SER A 80 4.07 -5.62 11.99
C SER A 80 3.12 -5.68 10.81
N VAL A 81 3.60 -5.32 9.61
CA VAL A 81 2.82 -5.47 8.38
C VAL A 81 2.58 -6.94 8.06
N LYS A 82 3.50 -7.82 8.46
CA LYS A 82 3.34 -9.25 8.22
C LYS A 82 2.34 -9.89 9.16
N GLY A 83 2.18 -9.32 10.35
CA GLY A 83 1.27 -9.83 11.36
C GLY A 83 -0.08 -9.16 11.37
N THR A 84 -0.35 -8.22 10.47
CA THR A 84 -1.61 -7.49 10.45
C THR A 84 -2.35 -7.76 9.15
N LYS A 85 -3.62 -8.15 9.26
CA LYS A 85 -4.45 -8.38 8.08
C LYS A 85 -4.95 -7.04 7.53
N VAL A 86 -5.12 -7.01 6.21
CA VAL A 86 -5.64 -5.83 5.52
C VAL A 86 -6.96 -5.40 6.15
N ALA A 87 -7.86 -6.35 6.42
CA ALA A 87 -9.16 -6.03 7.00
C ALA A 87 -9.07 -5.47 8.41
N GLN A 88 -8.00 -5.77 9.14
CA GLN A 88 -7.80 -5.22 10.48
C GLN A 88 -7.36 -3.76 10.40
N ALA A 89 -6.46 -3.45 9.49
CA ALA A 89 -5.94 -2.09 9.34
C ALA A 89 -6.95 -1.17 8.68
N PHE A 90 -7.72 -1.68 7.72
CA PHE A 90 -8.72 -0.91 6.98
C PHE A 90 -10.11 -1.47 7.25
N GLY A 91 -10.63 -1.20 8.44
CA GLY A 91 -11.89 -1.78 8.87
C GLY A 91 -13.15 -1.06 8.40
N THR A 92 -13.02 0.11 7.82
CA THR A 92 -14.18 0.93 7.46
C THR A 92 -14.00 1.52 6.07
N ILE A 93 -15.02 1.43 5.23
CA ILE A 93 -14.99 2.05 3.89
C ILE A 93 -14.77 3.55 4.07
N GLY A 94 -13.85 4.08 3.31
CA GLY A 94 -13.46 5.49 3.36
C GLY A 94 -12.18 5.73 4.13
N LYS A 95 -11.72 4.76 4.91
CA LYS A 95 -10.48 4.93 5.69
C LYS A 95 -9.30 5.11 4.75
N LYS A 96 -8.46 6.09 5.09
CA LYS A 96 -7.25 6.40 4.32
C LYS A 96 -6.03 6.22 5.18
N MET A 97 -4.94 5.76 4.56
CA MET A 97 -3.63 5.72 5.20
C MET A 97 -2.58 6.16 4.19
N LEU A 98 -1.46 6.63 4.69
CA LEU A 98 -0.30 6.94 3.88
C LEU A 98 0.59 5.70 3.81
N PHE A 99 0.94 5.27 2.62
CA PHE A 99 1.91 4.21 2.40
C PHE A 99 3.21 4.85 1.94
N VAL A 100 4.27 4.70 2.74
CA VAL A 100 5.59 5.23 2.42
C VAL A 100 6.47 4.07 2.00
N PHE A 101 6.94 4.11 0.78
CA PHE A 101 7.81 3.09 0.22
C PHE A 101 9.18 3.71 -0.04
N ASP A 102 10.24 3.05 0.47
CA ASP A 102 11.61 3.52 0.32
C ASP A 102 11.81 4.83 1.10
N TYR A 103 12.24 4.69 2.36
CA TYR A 103 12.36 5.84 3.24
C TYR A 103 13.40 6.85 2.75
N GLY A 104 14.32 6.44 1.90
CA GLY A 104 15.28 7.37 1.32
C GLY A 104 14.65 8.28 0.29
N ASP A 105 13.91 7.70 -0.66
CA ASP A 105 13.24 8.46 -1.71
C ASP A 105 11.84 8.91 -1.30
N GLU A 106 11.26 8.29 -0.29
CA GLU A 106 9.95 8.64 0.26
C GLU A 106 8.84 8.70 -0.79
N TRP A 107 8.59 7.58 -1.46
CA TRP A 107 7.41 7.47 -2.29
C TRP A 107 6.18 7.43 -1.40
N ARG A 108 5.31 8.41 -1.55
CA ARG A 108 4.11 8.55 -0.71
C ARG A 108 2.87 8.26 -1.53
N PHE A 109 2.14 7.24 -1.11
CA PHE A 109 0.89 6.85 -1.76
C PHE A 109 -0.24 7.02 -0.76
N GLN A 110 -1.35 7.62 -1.19
CA GLN A 110 -2.55 7.64 -0.36
C GLN A 110 -3.36 6.39 -0.69
N VAL A 111 -3.63 5.60 0.33
CA VAL A 111 -4.35 4.33 0.18
C VAL A 111 -5.71 4.48 0.85
N GLN A 112 -6.78 4.29 0.08
CA GLN A 112 -8.13 4.43 0.59
C GLN A 112 -8.95 3.18 0.30
N LEU A 113 -9.62 2.65 1.33
CA LEU A 113 -10.58 1.57 1.14
C LEU A 113 -11.85 2.17 0.54
N ILE A 114 -12.17 1.81 -0.71
CA ILE A 114 -13.30 2.41 -1.40
C ILE A 114 -14.51 1.49 -1.49
N ALA A 115 -14.32 0.18 -1.37
CA ALA A 115 -15.44 -0.75 -1.48
C ALA A 115 -15.07 -2.12 -0.92
N LEU A 116 -16.09 -2.91 -0.65
CA LEU A 116 -15.93 -4.31 -0.32
C LEU A 116 -16.47 -5.15 -1.46
N GLY A 117 -15.90 -6.32 -1.67
CA GLY A 117 -16.36 -7.23 -2.70
C GLY A 117 -16.39 -8.65 -2.18
N GLU A 118 -16.66 -9.58 -3.08
CA GLU A 118 -16.66 -10.99 -2.78
C GLU A 118 -15.68 -11.69 -3.70
N LYS A 119 -14.95 -12.64 -3.13
CA LYS A 119 -14.02 -13.44 -3.92
C LYS A 119 -14.79 -14.27 -4.93
N THR A 120 -14.39 -14.21 -6.20
CA THR A 120 -15.02 -15.01 -7.24
C THR A 120 -14.14 -16.19 -7.60
N PRO A 121 -14.77 -17.33 -8.01
CA PRO A 121 -14.00 -18.50 -8.38
C PRO A 121 -13.09 -18.23 -9.57
N LYS A 122 -11.93 -18.87 -9.57
CA LYS A 122 -10.96 -18.81 -10.68
C LYS A 122 -10.36 -17.42 -10.91
N THR A 123 -10.50 -16.53 -9.93
CA THR A 123 -9.91 -15.20 -10.00
C THR A 123 -8.73 -15.15 -9.03
N ARG A 124 -7.62 -14.61 -9.48
CA ARG A 124 -6.46 -14.42 -8.63
C ARG A 124 -6.50 -13.09 -7.92
N TYR A 125 -6.11 -13.11 -6.67
CA TYR A 125 -6.00 -11.90 -5.85
C TYR A 125 -4.61 -11.84 -5.24
N PRO A 126 -4.02 -10.67 -5.02
CA PRO A 126 -4.61 -9.36 -5.38
C PRO A 126 -4.61 -9.16 -6.89
N ARG A 127 -5.52 -8.30 -7.35
CA ARG A 127 -5.59 -8.00 -8.78
C ARG A 127 -5.77 -6.51 -9.01
N LEU A 128 -5.22 -6.03 -10.10
CA LEU A 128 -5.37 -4.64 -10.53
C LEU A 128 -6.67 -4.53 -11.32
N ILE A 129 -7.58 -3.66 -10.88
CA ILE A 129 -8.87 -3.51 -11.56
C ILE A 129 -9.03 -2.17 -12.26
N ALA A 130 -8.13 -1.21 -12.01
CA ALA A 130 -8.16 0.06 -12.72
C ALA A 130 -6.79 0.70 -12.63
N ALA A 131 -6.42 1.43 -13.67
CA ALA A 131 -5.17 2.17 -13.73
C ALA A 131 -5.42 3.48 -14.45
N VAL A 132 -5.13 4.60 -13.78
CA VAL A 132 -5.29 5.93 -14.33
C VAL A 132 -3.98 6.66 -14.16
N GLY A 133 -3.47 7.21 -15.26
CA GLY A 133 -2.20 7.92 -15.27
C GLY A 133 -1.02 7.00 -15.46
N GLU A 134 0.06 7.56 -15.95
CA GLU A 134 1.28 6.82 -16.23
C GLU A 134 2.19 6.84 -15.01
N ALA A 135 2.63 5.65 -14.59
CA ALA A 135 3.49 5.53 -13.42
C ALA A 135 4.84 6.18 -13.68
N PRO A 136 5.38 6.92 -12.70
CA PRO A 136 6.70 7.49 -12.86
C PRO A 136 7.77 6.42 -12.72
N SER A 137 9.00 6.75 -13.09
CA SER A 137 10.12 5.87 -12.88
C SER A 137 10.50 5.84 -11.40
N GLN A 138 10.65 4.63 -10.88
CA GLN A 138 10.99 4.45 -9.46
C GLN A 138 12.32 5.10 -9.09
N TYR A 139 13.28 5.04 -10.00
CA TYR A 139 14.63 5.52 -9.72
C TYR A 139 14.96 6.79 -10.48
N GLY A 140 13.92 7.51 -10.89
CA GLY A 140 14.12 8.82 -11.46
C GLY A 140 14.98 8.79 -12.71
N ASP A 141 14.70 7.89 -13.62
CA ASP A 141 15.51 7.75 -14.82
C ASP A 141 15.43 8.95 -15.73
N ASP A 142 14.66 9.94 -15.34
CA ASP A 142 14.70 11.21 -16.06
C ASP A 142 16.10 11.78 -16.08
N GLU A 143 16.89 11.48 -15.08
CA GLU A 143 18.28 11.90 -15.14
C GLU A 143 19.04 11.17 -16.25
N ASP A 144 18.53 10.04 -16.70
CA ASP A 144 19.16 9.34 -17.81
C ASP A 144 19.05 10.12 -19.10
N GLU A 145 17.96 10.82 -19.28
CA GLU A 145 17.78 11.59 -20.49
C GLU A 145 18.71 12.76 -20.55
N GLU A 146 19.18 13.18 -19.40
CA GLU A 146 20.07 14.33 -19.34
C GLU A 146 21.44 14.01 -19.88
N TRP A 147 21.74 12.77 -20.01
CA TRP A 147 23.04 12.35 -20.51
C TRP A 147 23.18 12.55 -22.01
N ASP A 148 22.12 12.80 -22.68
CA ASP A 148 22.14 13.00 -24.13
C ASP A 148 22.73 14.32 -24.54
#